data_d08436dabe3e86e023da7010f092e2dc
#
_entry.id   d08436dabe3e86e023da7010f092e2dc
#
_cell.length_a   1.000
_cell.length_b   1.000
_cell.length_c   1.000
_cell.angle_alpha   90.00
_cell.angle_beta   90.00
_cell.angle_gamma   90.00
#
_symmetry.space_group_name_H-M   'P 1'
#
loop_
_entity.id
_entity.type
_entity.pdbx_description
1 polymer ?
#
loop_
_entity_poly.entity_id
_entity_poly.type
_entity_poly.pdbx_seq_one_letter_code
_entity_poly.pdbx_strand_id
1 'polypeptide(L)'
;DSGTHFADGRLVIWSTQHDVRSLSLSELTNPLYERIAIAQPSHAPYGQRAKEALIATGNWSQIKDKIVFGENVAQTAQFANSGAVDIAIIALSLVNKAAENPEFAKGTYSLIDKTSHQPLQQTYVLTNDGEQKTTAKEFISFLNSKTAKHILQSYGFELPADGQTTPSHDVDELRE
;
A
#
# COMPACT_ATOMS: atom_id res chain seq x y z
N ASP A 1 -20.52 5.03 -12.82
CA ASP A 1 -20.27 3.60 -12.80
C ASP A 1 -19.36 3.31 -11.61
N SER A 2 -19.87 2.54 -10.65
CA SER A 2 -19.13 2.13 -9.47
C SER A 2 -18.04 1.12 -9.86
N GLY A 3 -16.80 1.34 -9.41
CA GLY A 3 -15.69 0.41 -9.63
C GLY A 3 -15.95 -0.95 -8.99
N THR A 4 -15.40 -2.01 -9.57
CA THR A 4 -15.46 -3.36 -8.99
C THR A 4 -14.22 -3.58 -8.13
N HIS A 5 -14.40 -3.81 -6.83
CA HIS A 5 -13.34 -4.14 -5.89
C HIS A 5 -12.83 -5.56 -6.15
N PHE A 6 -11.49 -5.72 -6.27
CA PHE A 6 -10.89 -7.03 -6.56
C PHE A 6 -9.76 -7.43 -5.61
N ALA A 7 -9.17 -6.51 -4.86
CA ALA A 7 -8.12 -6.80 -3.90
C ALA A 7 -7.96 -5.63 -2.90
N ASP A 8 -7.38 -5.91 -1.74
CA ASP A 8 -6.93 -4.92 -0.76
C ASP A 8 -5.42 -4.96 -0.63
N GLY A 9 -4.78 -3.77 -0.77
CA GLY A 9 -3.36 -3.61 -0.50
C GLY A 9 -3.06 -3.64 0.99
N ARG A 10 -1.78 -3.93 1.33
CA ARG A 10 -1.29 -3.91 2.71
C ARG A 10 -0.09 -2.98 2.85
N LEU A 11 0.00 -2.31 3.99
CA LEU A 11 1.15 -1.49 4.36
C LEU A 11 2.14 -2.28 5.21
N VAL A 12 3.42 -1.96 5.02
CA VAL A 12 4.53 -2.46 5.84
C VAL A 12 5.45 -1.33 6.27
N ILE A 13 6.07 -1.47 7.42
CA ILE A 13 7.30 -0.78 7.78
C ILE A 13 8.44 -1.56 7.14
N TRP A 14 9.30 -0.93 6.40
CA TRP A 14 10.44 -1.57 5.73
C TRP A 14 11.73 -0.79 5.91
N SER A 15 12.84 -1.52 6.05
CA SER A 15 14.18 -0.93 6.14
C SER A 15 15.24 -1.87 5.57
N THR A 16 16.26 -1.28 4.96
CA THR A 16 17.47 -1.97 4.54
C THR A 16 18.61 -1.79 5.54
N GLN A 17 18.47 -0.87 6.50
CA GLN A 17 19.50 -0.51 7.47
C GLN A 17 19.24 -1.08 8.86
N HIS A 18 17.96 -1.34 9.20
CA HIS A 18 17.53 -1.81 10.51
C HIS A 18 16.72 -3.10 10.38
N ASP A 19 16.83 -3.99 11.39
CA ASP A 19 15.92 -5.12 11.51
C ASP A 19 14.57 -4.64 12.09
N VAL A 20 13.57 -4.58 11.23
CA VAL A 20 12.24 -4.08 11.58
C VAL A 20 11.16 -5.16 11.68
N ARG A 21 11.53 -6.45 11.70
CA ARG A 21 10.58 -7.58 11.69
C ARG A 21 9.56 -7.57 12.82
N SER A 22 9.88 -6.95 13.94
CA SER A 22 8.97 -6.79 15.09
C SER A 22 8.65 -5.34 15.42
N LEU A 23 9.07 -4.39 14.59
CA LEU A 23 8.88 -2.97 14.84
C LEU A 23 7.41 -2.58 14.64
N SER A 24 6.85 -1.87 15.60
CA SER A 24 5.53 -1.25 15.51
C SER A 24 5.61 0.23 15.15
N LEU A 25 4.51 0.80 14.63
CA LEU A 25 4.45 2.23 14.30
C LEU A 25 4.67 3.13 15.52
N SER A 26 4.29 2.71 16.72
CA SER A 26 4.46 3.50 17.94
C SER A 26 5.94 3.66 18.33
N GLU A 27 6.81 2.74 17.92
CA GLU A 27 8.24 2.76 18.21
C GLU A 27 9.04 3.67 17.26
N LEU A 28 8.41 4.21 16.22
CA LEU A 28 9.04 5.18 15.29
C LEU A 28 9.39 6.52 15.94
N THR A 29 8.91 6.77 17.15
CA THR A 29 9.37 7.89 17.99
C THR A 29 10.82 7.75 18.45
N ASN A 30 11.37 6.53 18.44
CA ASN A 30 12.75 6.27 18.86
C ASN A 30 13.71 7.18 18.06
N PRO A 31 14.67 7.84 18.76
CA PRO A 31 15.70 8.67 18.12
C PRO A 31 16.57 7.92 17.08
N LEU A 32 16.63 6.60 17.13
CA LEU A 32 17.32 5.77 16.13
C LEU A 32 16.79 5.99 14.72
N TYR A 33 15.49 6.30 14.59
CA TYR A 33 14.84 6.53 13.30
C TYR A 33 14.70 8.03 13.07
N GLU A 34 15.66 8.63 12.37
CA GLU A 34 15.69 10.08 12.12
C GLU A 34 14.85 10.48 10.91
N ARG A 35 14.78 9.61 9.89
CA ARG A 35 14.11 9.89 8.62
C ARG A 35 13.18 8.74 8.24
N ILE A 36 11.92 9.05 8.09
CA ILE A 36 10.83 8.10 7.78
C ILE A 36 10.17 8.53 6.48
N ALA A 37 10.25 7.71 5.44
CA ALA A 37 9.62 8.00 4.16
C ALA A 37 8.20 7.45 4.09
N ILE A 38 7.28 8.26 3.58
CA ILE A 38 5.95 7.87 3.11
C ILE A 38 5.68 8.49 1.74
N ALA A 39 4.80 7.90 0.94
CA ALA A 39 4.37 8.54 -0.28
C ALA A 39 3.53 9.78 0.03
N GLN A 40 3.49 10.76 -0.89
CA GLN A 40 2.79 12.03 -0.68
C GLN A 40 1.28 11.82 -0.49
N PRO A 41 0.73 12.09 0.71
CA PRO A 41 -0.66 11.76 1.04
C PRO A 41 -1.72 12.48 0.19
N SER A 42 -1.37 13.63 -0.40
CA SER A 42 -2.32 14.43 -1.19
C SER A 42 -2.75 13.77 -2.51
N HIS A 43 -1.95 12.82 -3.03
CA HIS A 43 -2.25 12.16 -4.31
C HIS A 43 -1.86 10.68 -4.37
N ALA A 44 -1.19 10.16 -3.35
CA ALA A 44 -0.78 8.76 -3.30
C ALA A 44 -1.61 7.98 -2.25
N PRO A 45 -2.45 7.01 -2.64
CA PRO A 45 -3.31 6.28 -1.70
C PRO A 45 -2.53 5.59 -0.58
N TYR A 46 -1.40 4.96 -0.89
CA TYR A 46 -0.55 4.34 0.14
C TYR A 46 0.02 5.35 1.13
N GLY A 47 0.36 6.57 0.66
CA GLY A 47 0.83 7.65 1.54
C GLY A 47 -0.28 8.18 2.45
N GLN A 48 -1.50 8.30 1.94
CA GLN A 48 -2.66 8.69 2.75
C GLN A 48 -2.90 7.68 3.88
N ARG A 49 -2.91 6.37 3.57
CA ARG A 49 -3.10 5.32 4.57
C ARG A 49 -1.93 5.22 5.56
N ALA A 50 -0.70 5.44 5.09
CA ALA A 50 0.47 5.51 5.98
C ALA A 50 0.32 6.66 6.99
N LYS A 51 -0.10 7.84 6.55
CA LYS A 51 -0.36 8.98 7.43
C LYS A 51 -1.48 8.69 8.43
N GLU A 52 -2.58 8.08 7.99
CA GLU A 52 -3.68 7.67 8.88
C GLU A 52 -3.19 6.72 9.98
N ALA A 53 -2.44 5.69 9.60
CA ALA A 53 -1.89 4.71 10.53
C ALA A 53 -0.93 5.37 11.55
N LEU A 54 -0.09 6.31 11.11
CA LEU A 54 0.79 7.08 11.99
C LEU A 54 0.02 7.97 12.94
N ILE A 55 -1.06 8.62 12.49
CA ILE A 55 -1.94 9.43 13.35
C ILE A 55 -2.63 8.55 14.39
N ALA A 56 -3.07 7.35 14.02
CA ALA A 56 -3.75 6.41 14.91
C ALA A 56 -2.87 5.96 16.10
N THR A 57 -1.54 6.04 16.00
CA THR A 57 -0.64 5.79 17.14
C THR A 57 -0.70 6.86 18.22
N GLY A 58 -1.26 8.04 17.96
CA GLY A 58 -1.20 9.22 18.82
C GLY A 58 0.16 9.94 18.82
N ASN A 59 1.15 9.46 18.08
CA ASN A 59 2.54 9.98 18.11
C ASN A 59 2.87 10.91 16.93
N TRP A 60 1.87 11.28 16.11
CA TRP A 60 2.09 12.07 14.91
C TRP A 60 2.89 13.36 15.15
N SER A 61 2.59 14.09 16.22
CA SER A 61 3.29 15.33 16.56
C SER A 61 4.80 15.15 16.79
N GLN A 62 5.22 13.95 17.23
CA GLN A 62 6.62 13.63 17.51
C GLN A 62 7.38 13.16 16.27
N ILE A 63 6.67 12.59 15.28
CA ILE A 63 7.29 11.97 14.10
C ILE A 63 7.12 12.81 12.83
N LYS A 64 6.20 13.76 12.77
CA LYS A 64 5.90 14.55 11.55
C LYS A 64 7.12 15.27 10.97
N ASP A 65 8.04 15.73 11.83
CA ASP A 65 9.25 16.45 11.41
C ASP A 65 10.35 15.51 10.89
N LYS A 66 10.20 14.18 11.11
CA LYS A 66 11.05 13.13 10.55
C LYS A 66 10.57 12.65 9.16
N ILE A 67 9.36 13.08 8.74
CA ILE A 67 8.73 12.55 7.52
C ILE A 67 9.38 13.14 6.27
N VAL A 68 9.74 12.24 5.36
CA VAL A 68 10.21 12.54 4.00
C VAL A 68 9.15 12.03 3.02
N PHE A 69 8.73 12.87 2.09
CA PHE A 69 7.70 12.51 1.11
C PHE A 69 8.33 12.06 -0.22
N GLY A 70 7.93 10.86 -0.68
CA GLY A 70 8.14 10.41 -2.05
C GLY A 70 6.90 10.72 -2.90
N GLU A 71 7.08 10.98 -4.19
CA GLU A 71 5.98 11.23 -5.13
C GLU A 71 4.98 10.06 -5.20
N ASN A 72 5.49 8.85 -5.05
CA ASN A 72 4.71 7.62 -5.08
C ASN A 72 5.36 6.54 -4.20
N VAL A 73 4.69 5.41 -4.06
CA VAL A 73 5.16 4.31 -3.20
C VAL A 73 6.47 3.68 -3.68
N ALA A 74 6.74 3.66 -4.98
CA ALA A 74 7.97 3.12 -5.53
C ALA A 74 9.18 4.02 -5.22
N GLN A 75 9.04 5.34 -5.41
CA GLN A 75 10.09 6.29 -5.04
C GLN A 75 10.34 6.28 -3.52
N THR A 76 9.29 6.13 -2.72
CA THR A 76 9.41 5.98 -1.26
C THR A 76 10.26 4.77 -0.89
N ALA A 77 10.05 3.63 -1.56
CA ALA A 77 10.87 2.44 -1.38
C ALA A 77 12.34 2.68 -1.82
N GLN A 78 12.58 3.41 -2.92
CA GLN A 78 13.91 3.74 -3.38
C GLN A 78 14.70 4.58 -2.35
N PHE A 79 14.06 5.48 -1.62
CA PHE A 79 14.72 6.25 -0.55
C PHE A 79 15.29 5.35 0.54
N ALA A 80 14.54 4.34 1.00
CA ALA A 80 15.07 3.40 1.98
C ALA A 80 16.09 2.43 1.36
N ASN A 81 15.89 2.02 0.10
CA ASN A 81 16.83 1.14 -0.58
C ASN A 81 18.22 1.80 -0.78
N SER A 82 18.25 3.09 -1.07
CA SER A 82 19.48 3.87 -1.20
C SER A 82 20.12 4.27 0.13
N GLY A 83 19.46 4.02 1.27
CA GLY A 83 19.91 4.48 2.58
C GLY A 83 19.67 5.97 2.83
N ALA A 84 18.89 6.66 2.00
CA ALA A 84 18.55 8.06 2.18
C ALA A 84 17.61 8.30 3.37
N VAL A 85 16.88 7.27 3.81
CA VAL A 85 16.02 7.26 4.99
C VAL A 85 16.22 5.96 5.77
N ASP A 86 15.92 5.99 7.07
CA ASP A 86 16.04 4.83 7.95
C ASP A 86 14.90 3.84 7.74
N ILE A 87 13.69 4.37 7.56
CA ILE A 87 12.44 3.63 7.48
C ILE A 87 11.63 4.11 6.27
N ALA A 88 10.96 3.20 5.58
CA ALA A 88 9.90 3.52 4.64
C ALA A 88 8.61 2.78 5.01
N ILE A 89 7.46 3.47 4.90
CA ILE A 89 6.14 2.85 4.96
C ILE A 89 5.63 2.70 3.53
N ILE A 90 5.54 1.47 3.06
CA ILE A 90 5.32 1.13 1.66
C ILE A 90 4.32 -0.03 1.49
N ALA A 91 4.03 -0.37 0.24
CA ALA A 91 3.18 -1.51 -0.09
C ALA A 91 3.91 -2.84 0.18
N LEU A 92 3.23 -3.79 0.83
CA LEU A 92 3.72 -5.16 1.01
C LEU A 92 4.09 -5.80 -0.33
N SER A 93 3.34 -5.53 -1.39
CA SER A 93 3.56 -6.09 -2.72
C SER A 93 4.92 -5.76 -3.34
N LEU A 94 5.61 -4.72 -2.87
CA LEU A 94 6.97 -4.38 -3.32
C LEU A 94 8.04 -5.30 -2.72
N VAL A 95 7.85 -5.77 -1.49
CA VAL A 95 8.87 -6.49 -0.71
C VAL A 95 8.53 -7.95 -0.44
N ASN A 96 7.26 -8.36 -0.57
CA ASN A 96 6.82 -9.72 -0.26
C ASN A 96 7.46 -10.78 -1.18
N LYS A 97 7.75 -10.41 -2.44
CA LYS A 97 8.46 -11.25 -3.41
C LYS A 97 9.87 -10.73 -3.67
N ALA A 98 10.60 -10.41 -2.62
CA ALA A 98 11.95 -9.87 -2.71
C ALA A 98 12.91 -10.75 -3.56
N ALA A 99 12.70 -12.06 -3.60
CA ALA A 99 13.48 -12.97 -4.44
C ALA A 99 13.25 -12.74 -5.96
N GLU A 100 12.09 -12.23 -6.36
CA GLU A 100 11.75 -11.90 -7.75
C GLU A 100 12.03 -10.44 -8.09
N ASN A 101 12.26 -9.60 -7.07
CA ASN A 101 12.66 -8.20 -7.24
C ASN A 101 13.99 -7.94 -6.52
N PRO A 102 15.13 -8.14 -7.20
CA PRO A 102 16.47 -7.99 -6.60
C PRO A 102 16.71 -6.61 -5.99
N GLU A 103 16.05 -5.58 -6.47
CA GLU A 103 16.18 -4.20 -5.97
C GLU A 103 15.71 -4.10 -4.50
N PHE A 104 14.65 -4.83 -4.14
CA PHE A 104 14.08 -4.83 -2.80
C PHE A 104 14.34 -6.12 -2.01
N ALA A 105 15.25 -6.98 -2.50
CA ALA A 105 15.63 -8.23 -1.83
C ALA A 105 16.37 -8.01 -0.50
N LYS A 106 16.94 -6.82 -0.33
CA LYS A 106 17.65 -6.44 0.89
C LYS A 106 16.67 -5.79 1.87
N GLY A 107 16.82 -6.12 3.15
CA GLY A 107 16.03 -5.50 4.19
C GLY A 107 15.03 -6.45 4.85
N THR A 108 14.34 -5.90 5.83
CA THR A 108 13.29 -6.58 6.59
C THR A 108 12.04 -5.73 6.63
N TYR A 109 10.90 -6.34 6.89
CA TYR A 109 9.65 -5.61 7.06
C TYR A 109 8.81 -6.16 8.22
N SER A 110 7.91 -5.33 8.74
CA SER A 110 6.81 -5.70 9.62
C SER A 110 5.48 -5.20 9.04
N LEU A 111 4.43 -6.00 9.21
CA LEU A 111 3.09 -5.64 8.76
C LEU A 111 2.49 -4.56 9.65
N ILE A 112 1.84 -3.57 9.04
CA ILE A 112 1.03 -2.58 9.74
C ILE A 112 -0.38 -3.16 9.95
N ASP A 113 -0.94 -2.94 11.15
CA ASP A 113 -2.29 -3.37 11.47
C ASP A 113 -3.29 -2.63 10.56
N LYS A 114 -4.06 -3.40 9.81
CA LYS A 114 -5.07 -2.90 8.89
C LYS A 114 -6.21 -2.12 9.56
N THR A 115 -6.38 -2.26 10.86
CA THR A 115 -7.37 -1.49 11.62
C THR A 115 -6.92 -0.07 11.95
N SER A 116 -5.63 0.25 11.73
CA SER A 116 -5.06 1.57 11.98
C SER A 116 -5.29 2.59 10.85
N HIS A 117 -5.84 2.15 9.73
CA HIS A 117 -6.10 3.00 8.54
C HIS A 117 -7.31 2.49 7.76
N GLN A 118 -7.85 3.33 6.87
CA GLN A 118 -8.90 2.91 5.94
C GLN A 118 -8.36 1.85 4.96
N PRO A 119 -9.22 0.95 4.43
CA PRO A 119 -8.80 -0.07 3.46
C PRO A 119 -8.11 0.51 2.22
N LEU A 120 -7.12 -0.21 1.70
CA LEU A 120 -6.44 0.08 0.44
C LEU A 120 -7.08 -0.70 -0.71
N GLN A 121 -8.36 -0.40 -0.96
CA GLN A 121 -9.14 -1.09 -1.98
C GLN A 121 -8.59 -0.85 -3.38
N GLN A 122 -8.36 -1.94 -4.10
CA GLN A 122 -8.02 -1.93 -5.51
C GLN A 122 -9.29 -2.19 -6.33
N THR A 123 -9.61 -1.26 -7.20
CA THR A 123 -10.83 -1.34 -8.03
C THR A 123 -10.50 -1.21 -9.50
N TYR A 124 -11.33 -1.81 -10.35
CA TYR A 124 -11.32 -1.56 -11.77
C TYR A 124 -12.67 -1.05 -12.25
N VAL A 125 -12.66 -0.31 -13.34
CA VAL A 125 -13.84 0.15 -14.05
C VAL A 125 -13.71 -0.25 -15.52
N LEU A 126 -14.78 -0.79 -16.08
CA LEU A 126 -14.85 -1.03 -17.50
C LEU A 126 -15.42 0.23 -18.18
N THR A 127 -14.62 0.86 -19.04
CA THR A 127 -15.05 2.02 -19.80
C THR A 127 -16.03 1.62 -20.91
N ASN A 128 -16.82 2.57 -21.42
CA ASN A 128 -17.75 2.31 -22.53
C ASN A 128 -17.05 1.68 -23.75
N ASP A 129 -15.86 2.14 -24.07
CA ASP A 129 -15.00 1.55 -25.11
C ASP A 129 -14.54 0.13 -24.75
N GLY A 130 -14.21 -0.10 -23.48
CA GLY A 130 -13.81 -1.39 -22.95
C GLY A 130 -14.94 -2.42 -23.03
N GLU A 131 -16.18 -2.01 -22.82
CA GLU A 131 -17.37 -2.87 -22.94
C GLU A 131 -17.55 -3.46 -24.34
N GLN A 132 -17.02 -2.80 -25.36
CA GLN A 132 -17.07 -3.26 -26.75
C GLN A 132 -15.87 -4.18 -27.11
N LYS A 133 -14.88 -4.31 -26.21
CA LYS A 133 -13.64 -5.08 -26.48
C LYS A 133 -13.66 -6.43 -25.80
N THR A 134 -13.59 -7.49 -26.59
CA THR A 134 -13.49 -8.88 -26.10
C THR A 134 -12.31 -9.05 -25.15
N THR A 135 -11.14 -8.49 -25.48
CA THR A 135 -9.92 -8.58 -24.65
C THR A 135 -10.09 -7.94 -23.26
N ALA A 136 -10.84 -6.86 -23.13
CA ALA A 136 -11.12 -6.25 -21.84
C ALA A 136 -12.00 -7.17 -20.97
N LYS A 137 -13.01 -7.79 -21.56
CA LYS A 137 -13.87 -8.77 -20.86
C LYS A 137 -13.10 -10.03 -20.45
N GLU A 138 -12.24 -10.53 -21.33
CA GLU A 138 -11.37 -11.67 -21.04
C GLU A 138 -10.39 -11.35 -19.89
N PHE A 139 -9.82 -10.15 -19.87
CA PHE A 139 -8.95 -9.71 -18.77
C PHE A 139 -9.71 -9.64 -17.43
N ILE A 140 -10.93 -9.12 -17.40
CA ILE A 140 -11.76 -9.12 -16.20
C ILE A 140 -12.09 -10.55 -15.75
N SER A 141 -12.42 -11.43 -16.71
CA SER A 141 -12.63 -12.85 -16.41
C SER A 141 -11.39 -13.49 -15.80
N PHE A 142 -10.20 -13.17 -16.36
CA PHE A 142 -8.93 -13.63 -15.80
C PHE A 142 -8.69 -13.10 -14.39
N LEU A 143 -8.93 -11.80 -14.10
CA LEU A 143 -8.79 -11.23 -12.76
C LEU A 143 -9.63 -11.97 -11.71
N ASN A 144 -10.78 -12.49 -12.09
CA ASN A 144 -11.66 -13.26 -11.21
C ASN A 144 -11.30 -14.75 -11.11
N SER A 145 -10.33 -15.22 -11.91
CA SER A 145 -9.90 -16.62 -11.93
C SER A 145 -9.13 -17.00 -10.65
N LYS A 146 -9.11 -18.31 -10.35
CA LYS A 146 -8.29 -18.84 -9.25
C LYS A 146 -6.80 -18.53 -9.44
N THR A 147 -6.31 -18.54 -10.67
CA THR A 147 -4.91 -18.23 -11.01
C THR A 147 -4.56 -16.79 -10.64
N ALA A 148 -5.37 -15.82 -11.08
CA ALA A 148 -5.13 -14.40 -10.75
C ALA A 148 -5.25 -14.15 -9.23
N LYS A 149 -6.24 -14.73 -8.58
CA LYS A 149 -6.40 -14.65 -7.12
C LYS A 149 -5.18 -15.19 -6.39
N HIS A 150 -4.63 -16.32 -6.82
CA HIS A 150 -3.40 -16.88 -6.26
C HIS A 150 -2.19 -15.96 -6.47
N ILE A 151 -2.06 -15.36 -7.65
CA ILE A 151 -1.01 -14.37 -7.93
C ILE A 151 -1.13 -13.17 -6.99
N LEU A 152 -2.32 -12.58 -6.86
CA LEU A 152 -2.56 -11.44 -5.96
C LEU A 152 -2.17 -11.78 -4.51
N GLN A 153 -2.62 -12.92 -3.99
CA GLN A 153 -2.27 -13.37 -2.65
C GLN A 153 -0.76 -13.58 -2.48
N SER A 154 -0.08 -14.12 -3.50
CA SER A 154 1.37 -14.33 -3.45
C SER A 154 2.17 -13.01 -3.39
N TYR A 155 1.59 -11.90 -3.86
CA TYR A 155 2.13 -10.54 -3.70
C TYR A 155 1.67 -9.86 -2.40
N GLY A 156 0.88 -10.54 -1.56
CA GLY A 156 0.43 -10.02 -0.27
C GLY A 156 -0.83 -9.18 -0.31
N PHE A 157 -1.57 -9.20 -1.43
CA PHE A 157 -2.92 -8.62 -1.45
C PHE A 157 -3.90 -9.52 -0.70
N GLU A 158 -4.83 -8.92 0.01
CA GLU A 158 -6.01 -9.61 0.56
C GLU A 158 -7.11 -9.61 -0.50
N LEU A 159 -7.84 -10.72 -0.58
CA LEU A 159 -8.99 -10.81 -1.48
C LEU A 159 -10.27 -10.41 -0.74
N PRO A 160 -11.25 -9.77 -1.42
CA PRO A 160 -12.56 -9.54 -0.85
C PRO A 160 -13.19 -10.86 -0.39
N ALA A 161 -13.98 -10.83 0.69
CA ALA A 161 -14.75 -11.99 1.10
C ALA A 161 -15.70 -12.42 -0.04
N ASP A 162 -15.79 -13.72 -0.31
CA ASP A 162 -16.66 -14.24 -1.37
C ASP A 162 -18.11 -13.74 -1.15
N GLY A 163 -18.61 -12.97 -2.13
CA GLY A 163 -19.95 -12.38 -2.11
C GLY A 163 -20.02 -10.87 -1.92
N GLN A 164 -18.92 -10.17 -1.67
CA GLN A 164 -18.88 -8.70 -1.60
C GLN A 164 -18.26 -8.07 -2.86
N THR A 165 -18.92 -8.22 -3.99
CA THR A 165 -18.77 -7.25 -5.08
C THR A 165 -19.70 -6.08 -4.78
N THR A 166 -19.37 -5.25 -3.80
CA THR A 166 -20.12 -4.02 -3.53
C THR A 166 -19.60 -2.92 -4.45
N PRO A 167 -20.49 -2.18 -5.13
CA PRO A 167 -20.14 -0.90 -5.75
C PRO A 167 -19.63 0.03 -4.65
N SER A 168 -18.45 0.62 -4.82
CA SER A 168 -17.98 1.66 -3.92
C SER A 168 -18.91 2.87 -4.02
N HIS A 169 -19.76 3.08 -3.02
CA HIS A 169 -20.35 4.37 -2.76
C HIS A 169 -19.27 5.19 -2.06
N ASP A 170 -18.73 6.19 -2.76
CA ASP A 170 -18.22 7.45 -2.20
C ASP A 170 -17.28 8.14 -3.19
N VAL A 171 -17.86 8.88 -4.13
CA VAL A 171 -17.17 9.95 -4.84
C VAL A 171 -18.08 11.20 -5.02
N ASP A 172 -19.03 11.43 -4.11
CA ASP A 172 -19.93 12.59 -4.24
C ASP A 172 -19.87 13.62 -3.10
N GLU A 173 -18.81 13.63 -2.27
CA GLU A 173 -18.68 14.65 -1.21
C GLU A 173 -17.45 15.59 -1.35
N LEU A 174 -16.94 15.81 -2.56
CA LEU A 174 -15.94 16.87 -2.79
C LEU A 174 -16.34 17.79 -3.94
N ARG A 175 -17.58 18.28 -3.90
CA ARG A 175 -17.99 19.47 -4.66
C ARG A 175 -18.90 20.35 -3.79
N GLU A 176 -18.28 21.13 -2.92
CA GLU A 176 -18.71 22.48 -2.55
C GLU A 176 -17.51 23.29 -2.06
#